data_ba85d37c1ad18c064d7049a2c4e26a58
#
_entry.id   ba85d37c1ad18c064d7049a2c4e26a58
#
_cell.length_a   1.000
_cell.length_b   1.000
_cell.length_c   1.000
_cell.angle_alpha   90.00
_cell.angle_beta   90.00
_cell.angle_gamma   90.00
#
_symmetry.space_group_name_H-M   'P 1'
#
loop_
_entity.id
_entity.type
_entity.pdbx_description
1 polymer ?
#
loop_
_entity_poly.entity_id
_entity_poly.type
_entity_poly.pdbx_seq_one_letter_code
_entity_poly.pdbx_strand_id
1 'polypeptide(L)'
;MEIEVLKAKIHRATVTDANLNYEGSITIDTELLKASGMHNYEKVDVLNVNNGERFSTYVIPGKKGEICLNGAAARKASCGDKVIIVTYTPVSYTHLTLPTT
;
A
#
# COMPACT_ATOMS: atom_id res chain seq x y z
N MET A 1 -21.30 0.61 16.24
CA MET A 1 -20.33 1.59 15.68
C MET A 1 -19.11 0.88 15.16
N GLU A 2 -18.66 1.27 13.99
CA GLU A 2 -17.45 0.70 13.39
C GLU A 2 -16.30 1.70 13.43
N ILE A 3 -15.10 1.19 13.60
CA ILE A 3 -13.89 1.99 13.41
C ILE A 3 -13.01 1.30 12.37
N GLU A 4 -12.21 2.09 11.66
CA GLU A 4 -11.21 1.55 10.76
C GLU A 4 -9.91 1.33 11.51
N VAL A 5 -9.36 0.14 11.38
CA VAL A 5 -8.08 -0.20 11.98
C VAL A 5 -7.11 -0.66 10.91
N LEU A 6 -5.84 -0.60 11.23
CA LEU A 6 -4.79 -1.10 10.34
C LEU A 6 -4.97 -2.61 10.16
N LYS A 7 -5.06 -3.04 8.90
CA LYS A 7 -5.15 -4.46 8.56
C LYS A 7 -3.79 -5.04 8.24
N ALA A 8 -3.04 -4.37 7.33
CA ALA A 8 -1.76 -4.85 6.87
C ALA A 8 -0.86 -3.69 6.48
N LYS A 9 0.44 -3.93 6.55
CA LYS A 9 1.44 -2.91 6.28
C LYS A 9 2.68 -3.55 5.66
N ILE A 10 3.14 -2.96 4.55
CA ILE A 10 4.45 -3.27 3.99
C ILE A 10 5.32 -2.04 4.26
N HIS A 11 6.32 -2.21 5.11
CA HIS A 11 7.10 -1.08 5.62
C HIS A 11 8.39 -0.90 4.84
N ARG A 12 8.57 0.31 4.28
CA ARG A 12 9.82 0.73 3.61
C ARG A 12 10.19 -0.14 2.41
N ALA A 13 9.21 -0.46 1.59
CA ALA A 13 9.48 -1.10 0.31
C ALA A 13 10.18 -0.09 -0.61
N THR A 14 11.08 -0.59 -1.45
CA THR A 14 11.79 0.25 -2.41
C THR A 14 11.05 0.27 -3.74
N VAL A 15 10.73 1.46 -4.23
CA VAL A 15 10.10 1.61 -5.55
C VAL A 15 11.11 1.19 -6.62
N THR A 16 10.71 0.26 -7.47
CA THR A 16 11.58 -0.26 -8.53
C THR A 16 11.37 0.44 -9.86
N ASP A 17 10.17 1.01 -10.09
CA ASP A 17 9.87 1.71 -11.32
C ASP A 17 8.62 2.58 -11.16
N ALA A 18 8.42 3.49 -12.09
CA ALA A 18 7.26 4.37 -12.13
C ALA A 18 6.85 4.53 -13.60
N ASN A 19 5.63 4.08 -13.95
CA ASN A 19 5.15 4.04 -15.33
C ASN A 19 3.91 4.91 -15.49
N LEU A 20 4.09 6.10 -16.06
CA LEU A 20 3.00 7.07 -16.28
C LEU A 20 1.98 6.61 -17.32
N ASN A 21 2.36 5.71 -18.21
CA ASN A 21 1.53 5.31 -19.33
C ASN A 21 0.67 4.08 -19.06
N TYR A 22 0.55 3.69 -17.81
CA TYR A 22 -0.24 2.54 -17.41
C TYR A 22 -1.42 3.00 -16.56
N GLU A 23 -2.41 2.12 -16.35
CA GLU A 23 -3.55 2.45 -15.49
C GLU A 23 -3.09 2.69 -14.06
N GLY A 24 -3.72 3.66 -13.39
CA GLY A 24 -3.36 4.02 -12.02
C GLY A 24 -3.46 2.83 -11.08
N SER A 25 -2.34 2.44 -10.47
CA SER A 25 -2.26 1.29 -9.58
C SER A 25 -0.86 1.22 -8.98
N ILE A 26 -0.68 0.27 -8.05
CA ILE A 26 0.66 -0.10 -7.59
C ILE A 26 0.86 -1.60 -7.82
N THR A 27 1.89 -1.94 -8.58
CA THR A 27 2.27 -3.32 -8.81
C THR A 27 3.17 -3.76 -7.68
N ILE A 28 2.78 -4.81 -6.96
CA ILE A 28 3.52 -5.31 -5.79
C ILE A 28 3.88 -6.76 -6.00
N ASP A 29 5.12 -7.11 -5.65
CA ASP A 29 5.61 -8.47 -5.60
C ASP A 29 4.57 -9.41 -4.96
N THR A 30 4.18 -10.45 -5.67
CA THR A 30 3.18 -11.42 -5.23
C THR A 30 3.53 -12.05 -3.87
N GLU A 31 4.81 -12.26 -3.60
CA GLU A 31 5.23 -12.83 -2.31
C GLU A 31 4.98 -11.86 -1.17
N LEU A 32 5.16 -10.55 -1.40
CA LEU A 32 4.83 -9.53 -0.40
C LEU A 32 3.33 -9.46 -0.17
N LEU A 33 2.54 -9.62 -1.22
CA LEU A 33 1.08 -9.64 -1.09
C LEU A 33 0.64 -10.81 -0.22
N LYS A 34 1.20 -12.00 -0.46
CA LYS A 34 0.90 -13.18 0.34
C LYS A 34 1.32 -13.00 1.80
N ALA A 35 2.53 -12.49 2.02
CA ALA A 35 3.05 -12.31 3.36
C ALA A 35 2.26 -11.28 4.17
N SER A 36 1.78 -10.24 3.52
CA SER A 36 1.03 -9.17 4.19
C SER A 36 -0.47 -9.45 4.30
N GLY A 37 -0.98 -10.39 3.51
CA GLY A 37 -2.41 -10.68 3.45
C GLY A 37 -3.19 -9.68 2.60
N MET A 38 -2.51 -8.87 1.80
CA MET A 38 -3.17 -7.97 0.86
C MET A 38 -3.68 -8.74 -0.34
N HIS A 39 -4.85 -8.34 -0.84
CA HIS A 39 -5.50 -9.00 -1.98
C HIS A 39 -5.31 -8.18 -3.25
N ASN A 40 -5.38 -8.85 -4.40
CA ASN A 40 -5.39 -8.17 -5.69
C ASN A 40 -6.56 -7.19 -5.74
N TYR A 41 -6.30 -6.00 -6.27
CA TYR A 41 -7.28 -4.91 -6.42
C TYR A 41 -7.73 -4.28 -5.10
N GLU A 42 -7.13 -4.67 -4.00
CA GLU A 42 -7.42 -4.05 -2.71
C GLU A 42 -6.93 -2.60 -2.70
N LYS A 43 -7.73 -1.70 -2.15
CA LYS A 43 -7.33 -0.31 -1.98
C LYS A 43 -6.24 -0.21 -0.93
N VAL A 44 -5.20 0.56 -1.23
CA VAL A 44 -4.09 0.82 -0.32
C VAL A 44 -3.80 2.31 -0.27
N ASP A 45 -3.26 2.74 0.86
CA ASP A 45 -2.63 4.05 0.98
C ASP A 45 -1.13 3.86 0.85
N VAL A 46 -0.50 4.72 0.08
CA VAL A 46 0.95 4.70 -0.11
C VAL A 46 1.53 5.98 0.48
N LEU A 47 2.51 5.81 1.35
CA LEU A 47 3.17 6.91 2.05
C LEU A 47 4.62 6.92 1.59
N ASN A 48 5.02 7.97 0.89
CA ASN A 48 6.38 8.07 0.39
C ASN A 48 7.26 8.74 1.45
N VAL A 49 8.18 7.98 2.00
CA VAL A 49 9.07 8.45 3.08
C VAL A 49 10.02 9.54 2.58
N ASN A 50 10.39 9.50 1.32
CA ASN A 50 11.38 10.42 0.75
C ASN A 50 10.84 11.81 0.45
N ASN A 51 9.57 11.91 0.04
CA ASN A 51 9.00 13.21 -0.34
C ASN A 51 7.77 13.62 0.46
N GLY A 52 7.29 12.76 1.36
CA GLY A 52 6.14 13.06 2.20
C GLY A 52 4.79 12.94 1.50
N GLU A 53 4.75 12.52 0.25
CA GLU A 53 3.49 12.34 -0.47
C GLU A 53 2.69 11.18 0.08
N ARG A 54 1.38 11.35 0.14
CA ARG A 54 0.43 10.34 0.59
C ARG A 54 -0.67 10.26 -0.44
N PHE A 55 -0.97 9.05 -0.91
CA PHE A 55 -2.00 8.87 -1.93
C PHE A 55 -2.60 7.48 -1.84
N SER A 56 -3.79 7.34 -2.41
CA SER A 56 -4.51 6.06 -2.44
C SER A 56 -4.51 5.51 -3.85
N THR A 57 -4.40 4.20 -3.95
CA THR A 57 -4.49 3.49 -5.21
C THR A 57 -4.95 2.06 -4.92
N TYR A 58 -4.82 1.16 -5.87
CA TYR A 58 -5.15 -0.25 -5.65
C TYR A 58 -4.00 -1.12 -6.14
N VAL A 59 -3.98 -2.36 -5.62
CA VAL A 59 -2.89 -3.31 -5.83
C VAL A 59 -3.13 -4.16 -7.06
N ILE A 60 -2.09 -4.36 -7.86
CA ILE A 60 -2.05 -5.44 -8.85
C ILE A 60 -0.83 -6.31 -8.59
N PRO A 61 -0.90 -7.62 -8.92
CA PRO A 61 0.21 -8.53 -8.63
C PRO A 61 1.38 -8.30 -9.58
N GLY A 62 2.57 -8.45 -9.05
CA GLY A 62 3.80 -8.25 -9.81
C GLY A 62 4.81 -9.36 -9.64
N LYS A 63 5.93 -9.19 -10.30
CA LYS A 63 7.05 -10.13 -10.28
C LYS A 63 7.83 -9.98 -8.98
N LYS A 64 8.69 -10.95 -8.71
CA LYS A 64 9.55 -10.93 -7.54
C LYS A 64 10.35 -9.63 -7.46
N GLY A 65 10.26 -8.96 -6.34
CA GLY A 65 10.97 -7.71 -6.07
C GLY A 65 10.34 -6.47 -6.68
N GLU A 66 9.24 -6.59 -7.40
CA GLU A 66 8.64 -5.45 -8.11
C GLU A 66 7.78 -4.60 -7.20
N ILE A 67 8.04 -3.28 -7.19
CA ILE A 67 7.19 -2.25 -6.58
C ILE A 67 7.12 -1.12 -7.59
N CYS A 68 6.07 -1.11 -8.41
CA CYS A 68 5.95 -0.16 -9.50
C CYS A 68 4.71 0.71 -9.34
N LEU A 69 4.89 2.02 -9.39
CA LEU A 69 3.79 2.98 -9.35
C LEU A 69 3.34 3.24 -10.79
N ASN A 70 2.05 3.08 -11.04
CA ASN A 70 1.49 3.16 -12.38
C ASN A 70 0.53 4.36 -12.51
N GLY A 71 0.46 4.93 -13.71
CA GLY A 71 -0.45 6.01 -14.01
C GLY A 71 -0.15 7.28 -13.20
N ALA A 72 -1.19 7.93 -12.70
CA ALA A 72 -1.03 9.17 -11.93
C ALA A 72 -0.18 8.96 -10.68
N ALA A 73 -0.22 7.77 -10.07
CA ALA A 73 0.58 7.47 -8.90
C ALA A 73 2.09 7.56 -9.19
N ALA A 74 2.50 7.36 -10.44
CA ALA A 74 3.90 7.44 -10.83
C ALA A 74 4.48 8.84 -10.66
N ARG A 75 3.63 9.87 -10.56
CA ARG A 75 4.10 11.23 -10.30
C ARG A 75 4.42 11.49 -8.84
N LYS A 76 4.02 10.58 -7.96
CA LYS A 76 4.17 10.74 -6.51
C LYS A 76 5.39 10.01 -5.96
N ALA A 77 6.10 9.26 -6.79
CA ALA A 77 7.26 8.48 -6.37
C ALA A 77 8.24 8.31 -7.51
N SER A 78 9.51 8.17 -7.14
CA SER A 78 10.59 7.90 -8.09
C SER A 78 11.23 6.56 -7.76
N CYS A 79 11.84 5.94 -8.76
CA CYS A 79 12.60 4.71 -8.55
C CYS A 79 13.63 4.94 -7.44
N GLY A 80 13.68 4.03 -6.49
CA GLY A 80 14.57 4.12 -5.34
C GLY A 80 13.95 4.71 -4.09
N ASP A 81 12.78 5.34 -4.21
CA ASP A 81 12.08 5.89 -3.03
C ASP A 81 11.63 4.77 -2.10
N LYS A 82 11.59 5.08 -0.81
CA LYS A 82 11.05 4.17 0.19
C LYS A 82 9.59 4.52 0.44
N VAL A 83 8.72 3.52 0.35
CA VAL A 83 7.29 3.72 0.57
C VAL A 83 6.78 2.77 1.65
N ILE A 84 5.72 3.21 2.32
CA ILE A 84 4.99 2.39 3.27
C ILE A 84 3.61 2.18 2.66
N ILE A 85 3.18 0.93 2.54
CA ILE A 85 1.92 0.57 1.92
C ILE A 85 1.02 0.00 3.00
N VAL A 86 -0.16 0.60 3.19
CA VAL A 86 -1.05 0.21 4.28
C VAL A 86 -2.46 -0.06 3.77
N THR A 87 -3.12 -1.02 4.43
CA THR A 87 -4.54 -1.31 4.23
C THR A 87 -5.27 -1.25 5.54
N TYR A 88 -6.57 -1.02 5.49
CA TYR A 88 -7.42 -0.87 6.66
C TYR A 88 -8.61 -1.80 6.55
N THR A 89 -9.23 -2.08 7.69
CA THR A 89 -10.45 -2.86 7.75
C THR A 89 -11.37 -2.31 8.82
N PRO A 90 -12.69 -2.30 8.59
CA PRO A 90 -13.63 -1.90 9.64
C PRO A 90 -13.77 -3.03 10.66
N VAL A 91 -13.87 -2.64 11.94
CA VAL A 91 -14.18 -3.59 13.02
C VAL A 91 -15.28 -2.99 13.88
N SER A 92 -16.09 -3.86 14.50
CA SER A 92 -17.13 -3.42 15.40
C SER A 92 -16.51 -2.91 16.70
N TYR A 93 -16.76 -1.65 17.01
CA TYR A 93 -16.26 -1.03 18.23
C TYR A 93 -16.95 -1.55 19.48
N THR A 94 -18.16 -2.09 19.32
CA THR A 94 -18.97 -2.53 20.47
C THR A 94 -18.24 -3.57 21.32
N HIS A 95 -17.43 -4.41 20.69
CA HIS A 95 -16.72 -5.50 21.37
C HIS A 95 -15.22 -5.25 21.46
N LEU A 96 -14.78 -4.07 21.07
CA LEU A 96 -13.36 -3.75 21.12
C LEU A 96 -12.99 -3.23 22.49
N THR A 97 -12.19 -4.00 23.20
CA THR A 97 -11.62 -3.57 24.48
C THR A 97 -10.27 -2.94 24.19
N LEU A 98 -10.19 -1.62 24.36
CA LEU A 98 -8.94 -0.93 24.16
C LEU A 98 -8.00 -1.18 25.34
N PRO A 99 -6.69 -1.33 25.05
CA PRO A 99 -5.71 -1.40 26.13
C PRO A 99 -5.79 -0.14 26.98
N THR A 100 -5.70 -0.31 28.29
CA THR A 100 -5.78 0.81 29.21
C THR A 100 -4.43 1.41 29.54
N THR A 101 -3.42 0.99 28.88
CA THR A 101 -2.07 1.48 29.10
C THR A 101 -1.68 2.51 28.09
#